data_96f050d11a5e497fbf804ba3e85ac40c
#
_entry.id   96f050d11a5e497fbf804ba3e85ac40c
#
_cell.length_a   1.000
_cell.length_b   1.000
_cell.length_c   1.000
_cell.angle_alpha   90.00
_cell.angle_beta   90.00
_cell.angle_gamma   90.00
#
_symmetry.space_group_name_H-M   'P 1'
#
loop_
_entity.id
_entity.type
_entity.pdbx_description
1 polymer ?
#
loop_
_entity_poly.entity_id
_entity_poly.type
_entity_poly.pdbx_seq_one_letter_code
_entity_poly.pdbx_strand_id
1 'polypeptide(L)'
;ILHVPYPIEVNDSPVICNRMFTHDDFAKIITDQFDQMLDLSQRQPLIMGIALHTFVVGQPFRLLALRRALEHMLRHRDIGKVWLTRPGTIADYAMQLPKGIVPGS
;
A
#
# COMPACT_ATOMS: atom_id res chain seq x y z
N ILE A 1 -19.49 -2.21 11.19
CA ILE A 1 -18.89 -2.19 9.82
C ILE A 1 -17.39 -2.25 9.97
N LEU A 2 -16.75 -3.17 9.24
CA LEU A 2 -15.31 -3.29 9.19
C LEU A 2 -14.78 -2.39 8.06
N HIS A 3 -13.79 -1.55 8.38
CA HIS A 3 -13.11 -0.71 7.40
C HIS A 3 -11.68 -1.22 7.18
N VAL A 4 -11.34 -1.51 5.93
CA VAL A 4 -9.94 -1.75 5.53
C VAL A 4 -9.39 -0.42 5.01
N PRO A 5 -8.21 0.03 5.50
CA PRO A 5 -7.67 1.35 5.14
C PRO A 5 -7.53 1.55 3.62
N TYR A 6 -7.97 2.71 3.16
CA TYR A 6 -7.79 3.17 1.79
C TYR A 6 -6.96 4.47 1.82
N PRO A 7 -5.81 4.52 1.14
CA PRO A 7 -4.87 5.62 1.32
C PRO A 7 -5.27 6.87 0.53
N ILE A 8 -4.92 8.02 1.08
CA ILE A 8 -4.94 9.32 0.37
C ILE A 8 -3.54 9.64 -0.17
N GLU A 9 -2.51 9.36 0.60
CA GLU A 9 -1.12 9.69 0.27
C GLU A 9 -0.52 8.73 -0.75
N VAL A 10 -0.70 7.42 -0.54
CA VAL A 10 -0.22 6.39 -1.47
C VAL A 10 -1.29 6.12 -2.52
N ASN A 11 -1.66 7.17 -3.22
CA ASN A 11 -2.74 7.20 -4.20
C ASN A 11 -2.32 8.10 -5.36
N ASP A 12 -2.23 7.53 -6.56
CA ASP A 12 -1.68 8.22 -7.74
C ASP A 12 -2.49 9.47 -8.15
N SER A 13 -3.79 9.42 -8.04
CA SER A 13 -4.65 10.52 -8.48
C SER A 13 -4.42 11.81 -7.65
N PRO A 14 -4.56 11.82 -6.32
CA PRO A 14 -4.29 13.03 -5.56
C PRO A 14 -2.82 13.47 -5.62
N VAL A 15 -1.88 12.55 -5.66
CA VAL A 15 -0.44 12.89 -5.68
C VAL A 15 -0.03 13.49 -7.02
N ILE A 16 -0.35 12.82 -8.13
CA ILE A 16 0.10 13.24 -9.46
C ILE A 16 -0.83 14.30 -10.05
N CYS A 17 -2.15 14.10 -10.01
CA CYS A 17 -3.09 14.96 -10.69
C CYS A 17 -3.42 16.23 -9.91
N ASN A 18 -3.56 16.15 -8.59
CA ASN A 18 -3.99 17.28 -7.77
C ASN A 18 -2.82 18.05 -7.15
N ARG A 19 -1.81 17.34 -6.63
CA ARG A 19 -0.62 17.96 -6.01
C ARG A 19 0.53 18.17 -6.97
N MET A 20 0.40 17.72 -8.20
CA MET A 20 1.38 17.87 -9.26
C MET A 20 2.76 17.28 -8.95
N PHE A 21 2.81 16.24 -8.13
CA PHE A 21 4.02 15.47 -7.90
C PHE A 21 4.32 14.60 -9.11
N THR A 22 5.60 14.30 -9.32
CA THR A 22 6.01 13.47 -10.45
C THR A 22 5.72 11.98 -10.19
N HIS A 23 5.80 11.18 -11.24
CA HIS A 23 5.74 9.72 -11.14
C HIS A 23 6.91 9.15 -10.32
N ASP A 24 8.10 9.79 -10.37
CA ASP A 24 9.23 9.38 -9.54
C ASP A 24 8.99 9.71 -8.07
N ASP A 25 8.38 10.83 -7.75
CA ASP A 25 7.96 11.16 -6.38
C ASP A 25 6.95 10.14 -5.85
N PHE A 26 5.99 9.74 -6.67
CA PHE A 26 5.01 8.73 -6.30
C PHE A 26 5.67 7.37 -6.04
N ALA A 27 6.59 6.95 -6.89
CA ALA A 27 7.36 5.73 -6.68
C ALA A 27 8.17 5.79 -5.38
N LYS A 28 8.78 6.93 -5.07
CA LYS A 28 9.51 7.12 -3.82
C LYS A 28 8.59 7.07 -2.60
N ILE A 29 7.40 7.67 -2.68
CA ILE A 29 6.39 7.57 -1.62
C ILE A 29 6.05 6.11 -1.33
N ILE A 30 5.85 5.30 -2.38
CA ILE A 30 5.55 3.86 -2.22
C ILE A 30 6.70 3.14 -1.52
N THR A 31 7.93 3.32 -1.98
CA THR A 31 9.10 2.60 -1.43
C THR A 31 9.39 3.02 0.01
N ASP A 32 9.35 4.31 0.30
CA ASP A 32 9.60 4.83 1.65
C ASP A 32 8.51 4.37 2.62
N GLN A 33 7.25 4.42 2.19
CA GLN A 33 6.13 3.94 3.00
C GLN A 33 6.26 2.44 3.29
N PHE A 34 6.60 1.65 2.28
CA PHE A 34 6.80 0.21 2.44
C PHE A 34 7.91 -0.10 3.43
N ASP A 35 9.10 0.49 3.23
CA ASP A 35 10.25 0.22 4.07
C ASP A 35 9.98 0.61 5.53
N GLN A 36 9.38 1.79 5.75
CA GLN A 36 9.07 2.27 7.09
C GLN A 36 7.98 1.42 7.76
N MET A 37 6.92 1.08 7.05
CA MET A 37 5.86 0.25 7.61
C MET A 37 6.33 -1.17 7.90
N LEU A 38 7.22 -1.72 7.07
CA LEU A 38 7.80 -3.05 7.33
C LEU A 38 8.62 -3.06 8.62
N ASP A 39 9.40 -2.00 8.86
CA ASP A 39 10.12 -1.84 10.12
C ASP A 39 9.15 -1.73 11.32
N LEU A 40 8.15 -0.86 11.22
CA LEU A 40 7.14 -0.67 12.27
C LEU A 40 6.30 -1.93 12.52
N SER A 41 6.13 -2.77 11.52
CA SER A 41 5.33 -4.00 11.62
C SER A 41 5.89 -5.02 12.63
N GLN A 42 7.15 -4.88 13.02
CA GLN A 42 7.76 -5.69 14.09
C GLN A 42 7.12 -5.44 15.46
N ARG A 43 6.43 -4.32 15.63
CA ARG A 43 5.80 -3.91 16.89
C ARG A 43 4.29 -4.03 16.87
N GLN A 44 3.67 -3.95 15.70
CA GLN A 44 2.22 -3.99 15.54
C GLN A 44 1.85 -4.41 14.12
N PRO A 45 0.70 -5.08 13.94
CA PRO A 45 0.22 -5.39 12.59
C PRO A 45 -0.19 -4.11 11.87
N LEU A 46 0.19 -4.00 10.60
CA LEU A 46 -0.11 -2.84 9.76
C LEU A 46 -0.68 -3.30 8.42
N ILE A 47 -1.49 -2.45 7.81
CA ILE A 47 -2.02 -2.65 6.46
C ILE A 47 -1.55 -1.47 5.61
N MET A 48 -0.86 -1.76 4.51
CA MET A 48 -0.48 -0.78 3.50
C MET A 48 -1.35 -0.95 2.27
N GLY A 49 -2.04 0.11 1.87
CA GLY A 49 -2.74 0.17 0.60
C GLY A 49 -1.96 0.99 -0.41
N ILE A 50 -2.08 0.63 -1.69
CA ILE A 50 -1.62 1.42 -2.83
C ILE A 50 -2.82 1.58 -3.75
N ALA A 51 -3.32 2.79 -3.92
CA ALA A 51 -4.45 3.09 -4.77
C ALA A 51 -3.97 3.57 -6.15
N LEU A 52 -4.40 2.90 -7.18
CA LEU A 52 -3.96 3.12 -8.56
C LEU A 52 -5.16 3.35 -9.49
N HIS A 53 -4.99 4.27 -10.43
CA HIS A 53 -5.95 4.54 -11.49
C HIS A 53 -5.26 4.30 -12.84
N THR A 54 -5.85 3.47 -13.67
CA THR A 54 -5.25 3.07 -14.95
C THR A 54 -4.97 4.25 -15.88
N PHE A 55 -5.83 5.27 -15.86
CA PHE A 55 -5.64 6.49 -16.66
C PHE A 55 -4.54 7.42 -16.11
N VAL A 56 -4.06 7.19 -14.90
CA VAL A 56 -2.94 7.94 -14.30
C VAL A 56 -1.64 7.16 -14.47
N VAL A 57 -1.44 6.09 -13.69
CA VAL A 57 -0.18 5.33 -13.69
C VAL A 57 -0.04 4.40 -14.90
N GLY A 58 -1.10 4.13 -15.63
CA GLY A 58 -1.06 3.27 -16.82
C GLY A 58 -0.37 3.90 -18.04
N GLN A 59 -0.06 5.21 -18.01
CA GLN A 59 0.75 5.82 -19.04
C GLN A 59 2.16 5.22 -19.04
N PRO A 60 2.76 4.90 -20.20
CA PRO A 60 4.02 4.16 -20.27
C PRO A 60 5.14 4.75 -19.42
N PHE A 61 5.32 6.05 -19.42
CA PHE A 61 6.37 6.71 -18.64
C PHE A 61 6.12 6.66 -17.13
N ARG A 62 4.87 6.71 -16.70
CA ARG A 62 4.51 6.59 -15.27
C ARG A 62 4.56 5.14 -14.81
N LEU A 63 4.15 4.22 -15.67
CA LEU A 63 4.17 2.79 -15.37
C LEU A 63 5.59 2.29 -15.11
N LEU A 64 6.59 2.85 -15.79
CA LEU A 64 7.99 2.51 -15.55
C LEU A 64 8.41 2.81 -14.11
N ALA A 65 8.03 3.96 -13.56
CA ALA A 65 8.32 4.32 -12.18
C ALA A 65 7.57 3.42 -11.18
N LEU A 66 6.30 3.13 -11.44
CA LEU A 66 5.51 2.19 -10.64
C LEU A 66 6.17 0.80 -10.59
N ARG A 67 6.62 0.29 -11.72
CA ARG A 67 7.32 -1.00 -11.78
C ARG A 67 8.57 -1.03 -10.90
N ARG A 68 9.37 0.04 -10.89
CA ARG A 68 10.54 0.15 -10.01
C ARG A 68 10.15 0.07 -8.54
N ALA A 69 9.09 0.76 -8.16
CA ALA A 69 8.59 0.71 -6.78
C ALA A 69 8.11 -0.70 -6.39
N LEU A 70 7.33 -1.34 -7.25
CA LEU A 70 6.85 -2.70 -7.01
C LEU A 70 8.01 -3.73 -6.96
N GLU A 71 9.00 -3.58 -7.83
CA GLU A 71 10.20 -4.41 -7.79
C GLU A 71 10.98 -4.24 -6.49
N HIS A 72 11.13 -3.00 -6.00
CA HIS A 72 11.74 -2.72 -4.70
C HIS A 72 11.05 -3.50 -3.59
N MET A 73 9.72 -3.47 -3.55
CA MET A 73 8.95 -4.21 -2.57
C MET A 73 9.15 -5.72 -2.69
N LEU A 74 9.00 -6.27 -3.90
CA LEU A 74 9.05 -7.72 -4.15
C LEU A 74 10.44 -8.32 -3.96
N ARG A 75 11.49 -7.53 -4.14
CA ARG A 75 12.88 -7.94 -3.94
C ARG A 75 13.41 -7.65 -2.55
N HIS A 76 12.60 -7.07 -1.67
CA HIS A 76 13.03 -6.79 -0.31
C HIS A 76 13.36 -8.09 0.43
N ARG A 77 14.49 -8.10 1.17
CA ARG A 77 14.94 -9.28 1.92
C ARG A 77 13.90 -9.85 2.87
N ASP A 78 13.03 -9.00 3.41
CA ASP A 78 12.00 -9.37 4.37
C ASP A 78 10.61 -9.53 3.74
N ILE A 79 10.52 -9.69 2.42
CA ILE A 79 9.22 -9.84 1.73
C ILE A 79 8.41 -11.04 2.25
N GLY A 80 9.07 -12.06 2.80
CA GLY A 80 8.39 -13.21 3.42
C GLY A 80 7.57 -12.86 4.66
N LYS A 81 7.78 -11.68 5.25
CA LYS A 81 6.99 -11.16 6.38
C LYS A 81 5.78 -10.35 5.92
N VAL A 82 5.58 -10.22 4.64
CA VAL A 82 4.50 -9.40 4.04
C VAL A 82 3.45 -10.32 3.43
N TRP A 83 2.22 -10.11 3.82
CA TRP A 83 1.08 -10.77 3.20
C TRP A 83 0.57 -9.93 2.03
N LEU A 84 0.95 -10.31 0.82
CA LEU A 84 0.48 -9.68 -0.42
C LEU A 84 -0.93 -10.20 -0.71
N THR A 85 -1.93 -9.33 -0.57
CA THR A 85 -3.32 -9.76 -0.61
C THR A 85 -4.26 -8.64 -1.07
N ARG A 86 -5.54 -8.86 -0.95
CA ARG A 86 -6.62 -7.93 -1.33
C ARG A 86 -7.42 -7.51 -0.10
N PRO A 87 -8.04 -6.31 -0.12
CA PRO A 87 -8.85 -5.82 1.01
C PRO A 87 -9.93 -6.81 1.47
N GLY A 88 -10.63 -7.46 0.55
CA GLY A 88 -11.64 -8.45 0.88
C GLY A 88 -11.08 -9.63 1.68
N THR A 89 -9.92 -10.14 1.30
CA THR A 89 -9.26 -11.25 2.00
C THR A 89 -8.79 -10.82 3.41
N ILE A 90 -8.33 -9.58 3.56
CA ILE A 90 -8.03 -9.03 4.89
C ILE A 90 -9.30 -8.94 5.73
N ALA A 91 -10.40 -8.48 5.15
CA ALA A 91 -11.69 -8.38 5.85
C ALA A 91 -12.16 -9.75 6.32
N ASP A 92 -12.11 -10.77 5.45
CA ASP A 92 -12.49 -12.14 5.80
C ASP A 92 -11.65 -12.69 6.97
N TYR A 93 -10.35 -12.43 6.94
CA TYR A 93 -9.46 -12.81 8.04
C TYR A 93 -9.83 -12.07 9.34
N ALA A 94 -10.01 -10.74 9.27
CA ALA A 94 -10.29 -9.92 10.44
C ALA A 94 -11.62 -10.30 11.11
N MET A 95 -12.62 -10.70 10.32
CA MET A 95 -13.93 -11.14 10.85
C MET A 95 -13.86 -12.45 11.65
N GLN A 96 -12.81 -13.24 11.48
CA GLN A 96 -12.60 -14.49 12.21
C GLN A 96 -11.83 -14.29 13.51
N LEU A 97 -11.28 -13.11 13.75
CA LEU A 97 -10.53 -12.82 14.96
C LEU A 97 -11.46 -12.72 16.17
N PRO A 98 -10.97 -13.07 17.38
CA PRO A 98 -11.75 -12.92 18.61
C PRO A 98 -12.23 -11.49 18.80
N LYS A 99 -13.41 -11.35 19.44
CA LYS A 99 -13.94 -10.03 19.82
C LYS A 99 -12.91 -9.23 20.61
N GLY A 100 -12.81 -7.95 20.33
CA GLY A 100 -11.89 -7.01 20.97
C GLY A 100 -10.51 -6.91 20.33
N ILE A 101 -10.16 -7.81 19.41
CA ILE A 101 -8.90 -7.68 18.64
C ILE A 101 -9.03 -6.55 17.60
N VAL A 102 -10.11 -6.54 16.83
CA VAL A 102 -10.41 -5.44 15.93
C VAL A 102 -11.19 -4.38 16.72
N PRO A 103 -10.76 -3.11 16.73
CA PRO A 103 -11.47 -2.05 17.46
C PRO A 103 -12.94 -1.99 17.09
N GLY A 104 -13.82 -1.98 18.10
CA GLY A 104 -15.27 -1.95 17.91
C GLY A 104 -15.93 -3.29 17.59
N SER A 105 -15.16 -4.36 17.63
CA SER A 105 -15.72 -5.71 17.42
C SER A 105 -16.32 -6.33 18.68
#